data_b512d63ba34c2a1ffb82b1a55caed977
#
_entry.id   b512d63ba34c2a1ffb82b1a55caed977
#
_cell.length_a   1.000
_cell.length_b   1.000
_cell.length_c   1.000
_cell.angle_alpha   90.00
_cell.angle_beta   90.00
_cell.angle_gamma   90.00
#
_symmetry.space_group_name_H-M   'P 1'
#
loop_
_entity.id
_entity.type
_entity.pdbx_description
1 polymer ?
#
loop_
_entity_poly.entity_id
_entity_poly.type
_entity_poly.pdbx_seq_one_letter_code
_entity_poly.pdbx_strand_id
1 'polypeptide(L)'
;AKTVLVYGHYDVMPVDPLDEWTTEPFEPVVRDGRIWGRGADDDKGQSFMHIKAFEAMCATGQLPCNVKFMLEGEEEIGSQSLYKFCREQKRLLKSDVILVSDTSMISMDTPSITCGLRGLTYMQVEVTGPEKDLHSGLFGGAVANPANVLARLVASLVDDEGRVTIPGFYDDVRELSAAERRALNKAPFRLADYKRSLHIGDVAGEAGYTTMERTGVRPSLDVNGIWGGYIEEGTKTIIPARASAKISMRLVPNQDFRKIAKLFERYFRAIAPRSVKVDVRFLHGGAPYV
;
A
#
# COMPACT_ATOMS: atom_id res chain seq x y z
N ALA A 1 35.54 -14.66 1.17
CA ALA A 1 34.20 -14.93 0.65
C ALA A 1 33.35 -13.66 0.76
N LYS A 2 32.41 -13.46 -0.16
CA LYS A 2 31.40 -12.39 -0.06
C LYS A 2 30.44 -12.67 1.11
N THR A 3 29.79 -11.64 1.60
CA THR A 3 28.81 -11.73 2.68
C THR A 3 27.44 -11.30 2.18
N VAL A 4 26.45 -12.15 2.39
CA VAL A 4 25.04 -11.86 2.13
C VAL A 4 24.36 -11.60 3.46
N LEU A 5 23.61 -10.49 3.55
CA LEU A 5 22.70 -10.19 4.65
C LEU A 5 21.27 -10.49 4.19
N VAL A 6 20.66 -11.48 4.79
CA VAL A 6 19.25 -11.83 4.57
C VAL A 6 18.41 -11.06 5.58
N TYR A 7 17.46 -10.30 5.09
CA TYR A 7 16.49 -9.57 5.89
C TYR A 7 15.13 -10.24 5.83
N GLY A 8 14.39 -10.20 6.93
CA GLY A 8 12.99 -10.58 7.01
C GLY A 8 12.36 -10.06 8.29
N HIS A 9 11.03 -10.13 8.38
CA HIS A 9 10.30 -9.77 9.59
C HIS A 9 9.38 -10.89 10.07
N TYR A 10 9.04 -10.87 11.36
CA TYR A 10 8.20 -11.88 11.98
C TYR A 10 6.93 -11.32 12.64
N ASP A 11 6.82 -10.01 12.78
CA ASP A 11 5.58 -9.36 13.15
C ASP A 11 4.56 -9.43 12.01
N VAL A 12 3.32 -9.17 12.32
CA VAL A 12 2.22 -9.34 11.37
C VAL A 12 1.15 -8.28 11.61
N MET A 13 0.40 -7.95 10.57
CA MET A 13 -0.75 -7.05 10.66
C MET A 13 -1.83 -7.60 11.61
N PRO A 14 -2.61 -6.72 12.25
CA PRO A 14 -3.79 -7.11 13.00
C PRO A 14 -4.74 -8.00 12.19
N VAL A 15 -5.50 -8.82 12.86
CA VAL A 15 -6.40 -9.81 12.24
C VAL A 15 -7.85 -9.34 12.17
N ASP A 16 -8.13 -8.16 12.67
CA ASP A 16 -9.48 -7.61 12.65
C ASP A 16 -9.98 -7.26 11.23
N PRO A 17 -11.25 -7.51 10.92
CA PRO A 17 -12.27 -8.15 11.76
C PRO A 17 -12.15 -9.69 11.75
N LEU A 18 -12.23 -10.31 12.94
CA LEU A 18 -12.06 -11.77 13.12
C LEU A 18 -13.15 -12.59 12.42
N ASP A 19 -14.35 -12.08 12.31
CA ASP A 19 -15.50 -12.73 11.71
C ASP A 19 -15.42 -12.91 10.18
N GLU A 20 -14.48 -12.24 9.53
CA GLU A 20 -14.19 -12.42 8.10
C GLU A 20 -13.21 -13.59 7.83
N TRP A 21 -12.58 -14.15 8.86
CA TRP A 21 -11.66 -15.26 8.68
C TRP A 21 -12.38 -16.59 8.52
N THR A 22 -11.94 -17.40 7.55
CA THR A 22 -12.47 -18.77 7.35
C THR A 22 -11.82 -19.82 8.25
N THR A 23 -10.70 -19.48 8.89
CA THR A 23 -9.95 -20.30 9.86
C THR A 23 -9.36 -19.37 10.91
N GLU A 24 -9.05 -19.88 12.07
CA GLU A 24 -8.36 -19.10 13.11
C GLU A 24 -7.05 -18.55 12.56
N PRO A 25 -6.84 -17.23 12.58
CA PRO A 25 -5.72 -16.60 11.87
C PRO A 25 -4.34 -17.01 12.39
N PHE A 26 -4.21 -17.38 13.67
CA PHE A 26 -2.95 -17.79 14.29
C PHE A 26 -2.83 -19.32 14.51
N GLU A 27 -3.78 -20.08 14.01
CA GLU A 27 -3.72 -21.55 13.96
C GLU A 27 -3.58 -21.99 12.50
N PRO A 28 -2.35 -22.07 11.96
CA PRO A 28 -2.14 -22.30 10.54
C PRO A 28 -2.63 -23.69 10.13
N VAL A 29 -3.34 -23.75 9.02
CA VAL A 29 -3.84 -24.98 8.42
C VAL A 29 -3.24 -25.23 7.05
N VAL A 30 -2.96 -26.51 6.73
CA VAL A 30 -2.55 -26.91 5.37
C VAL A 30 -3.79 -27.39 4.63
N ARG A 31 -4.16 -26.68 3.56
CA ARG A 31 -5.30 -27.01 2.71
C ARG A 31 -4.98 -26.65 1.26
N ASP A 32 -5.36 -27.54 0.34
CA ASP A 32 -5.16 -27.36 -1.11
C ASP A 32 -3.70 -27.07 -1.51
N GLY A 33 -2.73 -27.69 -0.82
CA GLY A 33 -1.32 -27.52 -1.05
C GLY A 33 -0.76 -26.15 -0.61
N ARG A 34 -1.48 -25.41 0.22
CA ARG A 34 -1.11 -24.11 0.75
C ARG A 34 -1.19 -24.09 2.28
N ILE A 35 -0.37 -23.24 2.90
CA ILE A 35 -0.45 -22.90 4.31
C ILE A 35 -1.31 -21.64 4.45
N TRP A 36 -2.38 -21.74 5.23
CA TRP A 36 -3.30 -20.64 5.52
C TRP A 36 -3.09 -20.17 6.96
N GLY A 37 -2.88 -18.89 7.16
CA GLY A 37 -2.70 -18.27 8.46
C GLY A 37 -2.08 -16.87 8.33
N ARG A 38 -2.29 -16.01 9.31
CA ARG A 38 -1.69 -14.67 9.32
C ARG A 38 -0.17 -14.78 9.40
N GLY A 39 0.54 -14.06 8.51
CA GLY A 39 1.99 -14.08 8.42
C GLY A 39 2.58 -15.30 7.68
N ALA A 40 1.75 -16.18 7.11
CA ALA A 40 2.24 -17.33 6.34
C ALA A 40 2.96 -16.92 5.05
N ASP A 41 2.52 -15.83 4.41
CA ASP A 41 3.09 -15.28 3.19
C ASP A 41 3.76 -13.91 3.39
N ASP A 42 3.54 -13.25 4.51
CA ASP A 42 4.06 -11.94 4.86
C ASP A 42 4.51 -11.95 6.31
N ASP A 43 5.81 -12.15 6.64
CA ASP A 43 6.94 -12.52 5.77
C ASP A 43 7.58 -13.85 6.25
N LYS A 44 6.88 -14.63 7.13
CA LYS A 44 7.44 -15.86 7.73
C LYS A 44 7.77 -16.94 6.69
N GLY A 45 6.95 -17.03 5.62
CA GLY A 45 7.17 -17.99 4.54
C GLY A 45 8.48 -17.72 3.80
N GLN A 46 8.69 -16.47 3.39
CA GLN A 46 9.89 -16.04 2.67
C GLN A 46 11.13 -16.13 3.56
N SER A 47 11.04 -15.66 4.81
CA SER A 47 12.12 -15.80 5.78
C SER A 47 12.49 -17.25 6.04
N PHE A 48 11.51 -18.15 6.18
CA PHE A 48 11.73 -19.58 6.38
C PHE A 48 12.37 -20.25 5.15
N MET A 49 11.97 -19.85 3.95
CA MET A 49 12.59 -20.32 2.71
C MET A 49 14.11 -20.09 2.70
N HIS A 50 14.57 -18.91 3.12
CA HIS A 50 16.00 -18.60 3.22
C HIS A 50 16.72 -19.44 4.28
N ILE A 51 16.07 -19.68 5.43
CA ILE A 51 16.63 -20.55 6.49
C ILE A 51 16.79 -21.98 5.95
N LYS A 52 15.79 -22.51 5.23
CA LYS A 52 15.84 -23.85 4.65
C LYS A 52 16.88 -23.97 3.53
N ALA A 53 17.02 -22.93 2.70
CA ALA A 53 18.08 -22.88 1.69
C ALA A 53 19.48 -22.89 2.33
N PHE A 54 19.68 -22.11 3.39
CA PHE A 54 20.93 -22.09 4.16
C PHE A 54 21.23 -23.44 4.80
N GLU A 55 20.26 -24.07 5.43
CA GLU A 55 20.37 -25.42 6.02
C GLU A 55 20.82 -26.45 4.97
N ALA A 56 20.18 -26.43 3.79
CA ALA A 56 20.53 -27.36 2.70
C ALA A 56 21.94 -27.12 2.18
N MET A 57 22.36 -25.86 2.00
CA MET A 57 23.74 -25.54 1.57
C MET A 57 24.78 -25.97 2.60
N CYS A 58 24.51 -25.81 3.87
CA CYS A 58 25.40 -26.29 4.95
C CYS A 58 25.49 -27.82 4.95
N ALA A 59 24.37 -28.53 4.85
CA ALA A 59 24.32 -29.99 4.85
C ALA A 59 25.06 -30.63 3.67
N THR A 60 25.07 -29.94 2.52
CA THR A 60 25.78 -30.41 1.31
C THR A 60 27.23 -29.90 1.22
N GLY A 61 27.69 -29.08 2.17
CA GLY A 61 28.99 -28.44 2.12
C GLY A 61 29.18 -27.43 0.98
N GLN A 62 28.11 -26.95 0.41
CA GLN A 62 28.10 -26.06 -0.78
C GLN A 62 27.82 -24.59 -0.46
N LEU A 63 28.08 -24.13 0.79
CA LEU A 63 27.88 -22.73 1.16
C LEU A 63 28.97 -21.84 0.53
N PRO A 64 28.67 -21.01 -0.49
CA PRO A 64 29.67 -20.29 -1.27
C PRO A 64 30.07 -18.94 -0.65
N CYS A 65 29.39 -18.48 0.40
CA CYS A 65 29.54 -17.15 0.99
C CYS A 65 29.28 -17.16 2.50
N ASN A 66 29.61 -16.05 3.15
CA ASN A 66 29.15 -15.81 4.52
C ASN A 66 27.69 -15.38 4.48
N VAL A 67 26.89 -15.86 5.41
CA VAL A 67 25.47 -15.48 5.54
C VAL A 67 25.23 -14.87 6.90
N LYS A 68 24.51 -13.76 6.92
CA LYS A 68 23.94 -13.13 8.10
C LYS A 68 22.44 -13.08 7.97
N PHE A 69 21.73 -13.33 9.05
CA PHE A 69 20.29 -13.12 9.12
C PHE A 69 20.00 -11.92 10.02
N MET A 70 19.16 -11.01 9.55
CA MET A 70 18.60 -9.90 10.30
C MET A 70 17.10 -10.02 10.29
N LEU A 71 16.51 -10.35 11.43
CA LEU A 71 15.07 -10.51 11.59
C LEU A 71 14.56 -9.43 12.54
N GLU A 72 13.49 -8.75 12.15
CA GLU A 72 12.85 -7.72 12.96
C GLU A 72 11.40 -8.06 13.32
N GLY A 73 10.82 -7.28 14.23
CA GLY A 73 9.46 -7.43 14.70
C GLY A 73 8.69 -6.10 14.75
N GLU A 74 9.02 -5.13 13.90
CA GLU A 74 8.38 -3.81 13.82
C GLU A 74 8.14 -3.36 12.37
N GLU A 75 8.26 -4.27 11.37
CA GLU A 75 8.12 -3.89 9.95
C GLU A 75 6.73 -3.31 9.70
N GLU A 76 5.69 -3.96 10.18
CA GLU A 76 4.29 -3.62 9.97
C GLU A 76 3.85 -2.31 10.67
N ILE A 77 4.72 -1.77 11.53
CA ILE A 77 4.53 -0.46 12.18
C ILE A 77 5.62 0.56 11.82
N GLY A 78 6.45 0.25 10.81
CA GLY A 78 7.42 1.17 10.20
C GLY A 78 8.83 1.12 10.79
N SER A 79 9.25 0.03 11.41
CA SER A 79 10.65 -0.32 11.74
C SER A 79 11.44 0.77 12.49
N GLN A 80 10.83 1.45 13.45
CA GLN A 80 11.48 2.59 14.13
C GLN A 80 12.78 2.22 14.83
N SER A 81 12.81 1.06 15.51
CA SER A 81 14.00 0.56 16.20
C SER A 81 15.08 0.12 15.22
N LEU A 82 14.71 -0.38 14.04
CA LEU A 82 15.65 -0.82 13.02
C LEU A 82 16.51 0.33 12.49
N TYR A 83 15.97 1.53 12.31
CA TYR A 83 16.76 2.70 11.88
C TYR A 83 17.89 3.05 12.87
N LYS A 84 17.62 2.94 14.16
CA LYS A 84 18.62 3.15 15.20
C LYS A 84 19.64 2.02 15.17
N PHE A 85 19.19 0.77 15.18
CA PHE A 85 20.02 -0.41 15.11
C PHE A 85 20.98 -0.39 13.92
N CYS A 86 20.50 -0.11 12.71
CA CYS A 86 21.33 -0.03 11.52
C CYS A 86 22.41 1.05 11.61
N ARG A 87 22.11 2.19 12.23
CA ARG A 87 23.10 3.26 12.44
C ARG A 87 24.18 2.89 13.43
N GLU A 88 23.82 2.21 14.51
CA GLU A 88 24.70 1.81 15.58
C GLU A 88 25.53 0.58 15.23
N GLN A 89 24.97 -0.36 14.46
CA GLN A 89 25.56 -1.67 14.17
C GLN A 89 26.12 -1.80 12.75
N LYS A 90 26.54 -0.70 12.14
CA LYS A 90 27.08 -0.69 10.74
C LYS A 90 28.17 -1.73 10.50
N ARG A 91 29.05 -1.97 11.51
CA ARG A 91 30.13 -2.96 11.39
C ARG A 91 29.59 -4.39 11.38
N LEU A 92 28.60 -4.67 12.23
CA LEU A 92 27.93 -5.98 12.30
C LEU A 92 27.17 -6.28 11.01
N LEU A 93 26.46 -5.28 10.48
CA LEU A 93 25.61 -5.42 9.30
C LEU A 93 26.35 -5.29 7.96
N LYS A 94 27.66 -4.97 8.00
CA LYS A 94 28.45 -4.85 6.77
C LYS A 94 28.32 -6.13 5.93
N SER A 95 27.88 -5.98 4.69
CA SER A 95 27.64 -7.05 3.71
C SER A 95 27.98 -6.57 2.31
N ASP A 96 28.13 -7.49 1.36
CA ASP A 96 28.31 -7.19 -0.05
C ASP A 96 26.96 -7.12 -0.79
N VAL A 97 25.97 -7.87 -0.28
CA VAL A 97 24.63 -7.95 -0.83
C VAL A 97 23.62 -8.00 0.33
N ILE A 98 22.52 -7.29 0.19
CA ILE A 98 21.34 -7.44 1.05
C ILE A 98 20.27 -8.16 0.23
N LEU A 99 19.72 -9.23 0.78
CA LEU A 99 18.64 -10.01 0.18
C LEU A 99 17.37 -9.79 0.99
N VAL A 100 16.38 -9.19 0.35
CA VAL A 100 15.04 -8.94 0.90
C VAL A 100 14.05 -9.68 0.00
N SER A 101 13.24 -10.54 0.56
CA SER A 101 12.25 -11.35 -0.19
C SER A 101 10.81 -11.13 0.27
N ASP A 102 10.57 -10.04 0.99
CA ASP A 102 9.23 -9.58 1.32
C ASP A 102 8.49 -9.09 0.07
N THR A 103 8.21 -10.04 -0.79
CA THR A 103 7.62 -9.86 -2.12
C THR A 103 6.85 -11.11 -2.54
N SER A 104 5.99 -10.99 -3.54
CA SER A 104 5.24 -12.11 -4.10
C SER A 104 5.77 -12.56 -5.46
N MET A 105 5.50 -13.81 -5.82
CA MET A 105 5.71 -14.34 -7.17
C MET A 105 4.55 -13.93 -8.09
N ILE A 106 4.80 -13.90 -9.41
CA ILE A 106 3.73 -13.65 -10.40
C ILE A 106 2.71 -14.79 -10.40
N SER A 107 3.16 -16.03 -10.27
CA SER A 107 2.34 -17.22 -10.08
C SER A 107 3.17 -18.34 -9.47
N MET A 108 2.54 -19.44 -9.07
CA MET A 108 3.21 -20.63 -8.51
C MET A 108 4.31 -21.17 -9.43
N ASP A 109 4.14 -21.08 -10.75
CA ASP A 109 5.06 -21.62 -11.76
C ASP A 109 5.95 -20.55 -12.40
N THR A 110 5.88 -19.31 -11.91
CA THR A 110 6.61 -18.18 -12.51
C THR A 110 7.44 -17.48 -11.44
N PRO A 111 8.71 -17.92 -11.24
CA PRO A 111 9.62 -17.23 -10.34
C PRO A 111 9.92 -15.83 -10.87
N SER A 112 10.09 -14.88 -9.95
CA SER A 112 10.40 -13.50 -10.28
C SER A 112 11.44 -12.92 -9.33
N ILE A 113 12.18 -11.93 -9.80
CA ILE A 113 13.05 -11.09 -8.98
C ILE A 113 12.46 -9.69 -9.03
N THR A 114 12.01 -9.20 -7.88
CA THR A 114 11.53 -7.83 -7.75
C THR A 114 12.72 -6.86 -7.81
N CYS A 115 12.72 -5.98 -8.82
CA CYS A 115 13.81 -5.02 -9.05
C CYS A 115 13.49 -3.62 -8.52
N GLY A 116 12.31 -3.40 -7.97
CA GLY A 116 11.90 -2.11 -7.44
C GLY A 116 10.59 -2.20 -6.68
N LEU A 117 10.40 -1.25 -5.78
CA LEU A 117 9.20 -1.12 -4.95
C LEU A 117 8.61 0.27 -5.12
N ARG A 118 7.28 0.34 -5.17
CA ARG A 118 6.57 1.62 -5.18
C ARG A 118 6.67 2.29 -3.81
N GLY A 119 6.86 3.61 -3.83
CA GLY A 119 6.78 4.43 -2.63
C GLY A 119 5.34 4.60 -2.15
N LEU A 120 5.20 5.31 -1.05
CA LEU A 120 3.91 5.56 -0.41
C LEU A 120 3.85 6.99 0.14
N THR A 121 2.71 7.63 -0.01
CA THR A 121 2.28 8.80 0.77
C THR A 121 0.91 8.49 1.36
N TYR A 122 0.77 8.55 2.68
CA TYR A 122 -0.47 8.24 3.37
C TYR A 122 -1.01 9.48 4.07
N MET A 123 -2.23 9.87 3.73
CA MET A 123 -2.89 11.09 4.19
C MET A 123 -4.19 10.79 4.91
N GLN A 124 -4.56 11.65 5.84
CA GLN A 124 -5.89 11.69 6.40
C GLN A 124 -6.49 13.08 6.18
N VAL A 125 -7.76 13.11 5.80
CA VAL A 125 -8.51 14.35 5.63
C VAL A 125 -9.72 14.34 6.53
N GLU A 126 -10.09 15.50 7.07
CA GLU A 126 -11.32 15.74 7.79
C GLU A 126 -12.01 16.98 7.24
N VAL A 127 -13.28 16.85 6.90
CA VAL A 127 -14.17 17.95 6.50
C VAL A 127 -15.09 18.24 7.65
N THR A 128 -15.08 19.47 8.18
CA THR A 128 -15.89 19.94 9.28
C THR A 128 -16.87 21.01 8.78
N GLY A 129 -18.15 20.82 9.07
CA GLY A 129 -19.25 21.76 8.75
C GLY A 129 -19.79 22.45 10.01
N PRO A 130 -21.04 22.15 10.42
CA PRO A 130 -21.63 22.74 11.61
C PRO A 130 -20.92 22.25 12.89
N GLU A 131 -21.11 22.96 13.98
CA GLU A 131 -20.51 22.63 15.28
C GLU A 131 -20.99 21.27 15.84
N LYS A 132 -22.22 20.90 15.53
CA LYS A 132 -22.87 19.65 15.94
C LYS A 132 -23.71 19.09 14.79
N ASP A 133 -24.12 17.84 14.91
CA ASP A 133 -25.07 17.23 13.98
C ASP A 133 -26.37 17.98 13.96
N LEU A 134 -26.91 18.26 12.78
CA LEU A 134 -28.14 19.01 12.58
C LEU A 134 -29.21 18.12 11.97
N HIS A 135 -30.47 18.44 12.20
CA HIS A 135 -31.62 17.77 11.59
C HIS A 135 -31.73 18.17 10.10
N SER A 136 -31.59 17.16 9.18
CA SER A 136 -31.58 17.42 7.73
C SER A 136 -32.93 17.98 7.20
N GLY A 137 -34.04 17.67 7.85
CA GLY A 137 -35.36 18.24 7.50
C GLY A 137 -35.50 19.73 7.81
N LEU A 138 -34.67 20.27 8.71
CA LEU A 138 -34.68 21.71 9.06
C LEU A 138 -33.60 22.49 8.35
N PHE A 139 -32.43 21.88 8.14
CA PHE A 139 -31.22 22.56 7.66
C PHE A 139 -30.75 22.07 6.30
N GLY A 140 -31.35 20.97 5.78
CA GLY A 140 -31.01 20.40 4.46
C GLY A 140 -31.26 21.41 3.33
N GLY A 141 -30.31 21.51 2.41
CA GLY A 141 -30.34 22.50 1.33
C GLY A 141 -29.78 23.88 1.70
N ALA A 142 -29.66 24.19 3.00
CA ALA A 142 -29.11 25.45 3.45
C ALA A 142 -27.71 25.33 4.09
N VAL A 143 -27.46 24.25 4.79
CA VAL A 143 -26.15 23.98 5.44
C VAL A 143 -25.40 22.91 4.67
N ALA A 144 -24.11 23.13 4.43
CA ALA A 144 -23.27 22.16 3.79
C ALA A 144 -23.18 20.87 4.61
N ASN A 145 -23.37 19.73 3.96
CA ASN A 145 -23.20 18.43 4.57
C ASN A 145 -21.76 17.96 4.36
N PRO A 146 -20.92 17.81 5.42
CA PRO A 146 -19.54 17.35 5.31
C PRO A 146 -19.36 16.02 4.58
N ALA A 147 -20.27 15.06 4.74
CA ALA A 147 -20.21 13.78 4.05
C ALA A 147 -20.39 13.96 2.53
N ASN A 148 -21.35 14.78 2.10
CA ASN A 148 -21.56 15.08 0.68
C ASN A 148 -20.37 15.87 0.09
N VAL A 149 -19.81 16.81 0.85
CA VAL A 149 -18.63 17.56 0.42
C VAL A 149 -17.43 16.64 0.29
N LEU A 150 -17.15 15.81 1.31
CA LEU A 150 -16.04 14.85 1.29
C LEU A 150 -16.15 13.90 0.08
N ALA A 151 -17.32 13.33 -0.18
CA ALA A 151 -17.55 12.44 -1.31
C ALA A 151 -17.20 13.11 -2.65
N ARG A 152 -17.57 14.39 -2.84
CA ARG A 152 -17.24 15.15 -4.04
C ARG A 152 -15.74 15.45 -4.15
N LEU A 153 -15.11 15.85 -3.05
CA LEU A 153 -13.68 16.12 -3.01
C LEU A 153 -12.88 14.85 -3.35
N VAL A 154 -13.23 13.73 -2.75
CA VAL A 154 -12.60 12.43 -3.02
C VAL A 154 -12.80 12.01 -4.48
N ALA A 155 -14.03 12.08 -5.00
CA ALA A 155 -14.32 11.73 -6.39
C ALA A 155 -13.55 12.59 -7.39
N SER A 156 -13.21 13.83 -7.06
CA SER A 156 -12.46 14.71 -7.94
C SER A 156 -10.94 14.46 -7.95
N LEU A 157 -10.41 13.59 -7.10
CA LEU A 157 -8.98 13.30 -7.04
C LEU A 157 -8.48 12.39 -8.17
N VAL A 158 -9.38 11.68 -8.84
CA VAL A 158 -9.09 10.83 -9.99
C VAL A 158 -10.14 11.12 -11.06
N ASP A 159 -9.72 11.24 -12.30
CA ASP A 159 -10.62 11.47 -13.44
C ASP A 159 -11.19 10.16 -14.01
N ASP A 160 -12.07 10.28 -15.02
CA ASP A 160 -12.71 9.14 -15.68
C ASP A 160 -11.71 8.23 -16.44
N GLU A 161 -10.51 8.71 -16.72
CA GLU A 161 -9.42 7.95 -17.32
C GLU A 161 -8.50 7.27 -16.28
N GLY A 162 -8.84 7.39 -15.00
CA GLY A 162 -8.08 6.82 -13.89
C GLY A 162 -6.79 7.57 -13.55
N ARG A 163 -6.64 8.83 -14.00
CA ARG A 163 -5.48 9.68 -13.69
C ARG A 163 -5.74 10.50 -12.44
N VAL A 164 -4.71 10.63 -11.61
CA VAL A 164 -4.74 11.52 -10.45
C VAL A 164 -4.76 12.98 -10.93
N THR A 165 -5.72 13.75 -10.44
CA THR A 165 -5.98 15.13 -10.90
C THR A 165 -5.16 16.20 -10.17
N ILE A 166 -4.38 15.82 -9.17
CA ILE A 166 -3.56 16.73 -8.35
C ILE A 166 -2.51 17.41 -9.25
N PRO A 167 -2.51 18.76 -9.40
CA PRO A 167 -1.53 19.45 -10.22
C PRO A 167 -0.09 19.19 -9.75
N GLY A 168 0.78 18.80 -10.69
CA GLY A 168 2.17 18.45 -10.42
C GLY A 168 2.40 17.02 -9.93
N PHE A 169 1.36 16.21 -9.79
CA PHE A 169 1.48 14.82 -9.32
C PHE A 169 2.37 13.97 -10.23
N TYR A 170 2.31 14.18 -11.52
CA TYR A 170 3.07 13.42 -12.53
C TYR A 170 4.38 14.08 -12.98
N ASP A 171 4.74 15.27 -12.47
CA ASP A 171 5.90 16.04 -12.97
C ASP A 171 7.22 15.26 -12.92
N ASP A 172 7.39 14.42 -11.90
CA ASP A 172 8.60 13.63 -11.69
C ASP A 172 8.45 12.18 -12.18
N VAL A 173 7.30 11.80 -12.72
CA VAL A 173 7.05 10.42 -13.20
C VAL A 173 7.79 10.22 -14.53
N ARG A 174 8.68 9.23 -14.54
CA ARG A 174 9.37 8.84 -15.77
C ARG A 174 8.45 8.03 -16.67
N GLU A 175 8.26 8.49 -17.89
CA GLU A 175 7.58 7.69 -18.91
C GLU A 175 8.51 6.57 -19.41
N LEU A 176 7.96 5.37 -19.52
CA LEU A 176 8.70 4.25 -20.09
C LEU A 176 8.73 4.32 -21.61
N SER A 177 9.88 4.00 -22.19
CA SER A 177 10.00 3.79 -23.63
C SER A 177 9.16 2.61 -24.09
N ALA A 178 8.81 2.55 -25.37
CA ALA A 178 8.09 1.42 -25.94
C ALA A 178 8.84 0.07 -25.77
N ALA A 179 10.17 0.12 -25.71
CA ALA A 179 10.98 -1.09 -25.46
C ALA A 179 10.85 -1.58 -24.02
N GLU A 180 10.89 -0.68 -23.03
CA GLU A 180 10.70 -0.99 -21.60
C GLU A 180 9.28 -1.50 -21.35
N ARG A 181 8.27 -0.85 -21.91
CA ARG A 181 6.87 -1.32 -21.82
C ARG A 181 6.73 -2.73 -22.38
N ARG A 182 7.31 -3.03 -23.56
CA ARG A 182 7.31 -4.37 -24.12
C ARG A 182 8.04 -5.38 -23.24
N ALA A 183 9.16 -5.00 -22.62
CA ALA A 183 9.91 -5.87 -21.72
C ALA A 183 9.08 -6.21 -20.45
N LEU A 184 8.48 -5.24 -19.83
CA LEU A 184 7.61 -5.43 -18.65
C LEU A 184 6.41 -6.34 -18.98
N ASN A 185 5.77 -6.14 -20.13
CA ASN A 185 4.62 -6.92 -20.56
C ASN A 185 4.95 -8.31 -21.14
N LYS A 186 6.25 -8.72 -21.15
CA LYS A 186 6.64 -10.12 -21.46
C LYS A 186 6.41 -11.07 -20.29
N ALA A 187 6.24 -10.56 -19.08
CA ALA A 187 5.88 -11.39 -17.93
C ALA A 187 4.62 -12.20 -18.26
N PRO A 188 4.56 -13.48 -17.85
CA PRO A 188 3.43 -14.36 -18.19
C PRO A 188 2.21 -14.00 -17.34
N PHE A 189 1.60 -12.87 -17.64
CA PHE A 189 0.41 -12.37 -17.00
C PHE A 189 -0.82 -12.62 -17.89
N ARG A 190 -1.83 -13.28 -17.34
CA ARG A 190 -3.11 -13.52 -18.03
C ARG A 190 -4.22 -12.79 -17.28
N LEU A 191 -4.78 -11.75 -17.90
CA LEU A 191 -5.84 -10.92 -17.31
C LEU A 191 -7.07 -11.75 -16.86
N ALA A 192 -7.46 -12.76 -17.64
CA ALA A 192 -8.58 -13.62 -17.28
C ALA A 192 -8.37 -14.42 -15.98
N ASP A 193 -7.14 -14.90 -15.75
CA ASP A 193 -6.80 -15.61 -14.52
C ASP A 193 -6.71 -14.65 -13.33
N TYR A 194 -6.14 -13.48 -13.54
CA TYR A 194 -6.10 -12.41 -12.55
C TYR A 194 -7.51 -11.99 -12.10
N LYS A 195 -8.41 -11.72 -13.05
CA LYS A 195 -9.82 -11.40 -12.75
C LYS A 195 -10.52 -12.53 -11.99
N ARG A 196 -10.26 -13.77 -12.37
CA ARG A 196 -10.85 -14.96 -11.72
C ARG A 196 -10.33 -15.14 -10.30
N SER A 197 -9.02 -14.99 -10.08
CA SER A 197 -8.41 -15.14 -8.74
C SER A 197 -8.87 -14.08 -7.73
N LEU A 198 -9.22 -12.89 -8.22
CA LEU A 198 -9.72 -11.78 -7.39
C LEU A 198 -11.25 -11.69 -7.35
N HIS A 199 -11.96 -12.57 -8.07
CA HIS A 199 -13.44 -12.54 -8.20
C HIS A 199 -13.99 -11.17 -8.67
N ILE A 200 -13.28 -10.49 -9.59
CA ILE A 200 -13.68 -9.20 -10.12
C ILE A 200 -14.22 -9.29 -11.56
N GLY A 201 -15.18 -8.43 -11.89
CA GLY A 201 -15.74 -8.34 -13.24
C GLY A 201 -14.79 -7.74 -14.27
N ASP A 202 -14.06 -6.68 -13.88
CA ASP A 202 -13.07 -6.04 -14.73
C ASP A 202 -11.99 -5.33 -13.89
N VAL A 203 -10.91 -4.88 -14.55
CA VAL A 203 -9.83 -4.10 -13.94
C VAL A 203 -10.08 -2.60 -14.12
N ALA A 204 -9.60 -1.80 -13.18
CA ALA A 204 -9.65 -0.34 -13.22
C ALA A 204 -8.22 0.25 -13.23
N GLY A 205 -8.13 1.57 -13.35
CA GLY A 205 -6.91 2.36 -13.27
C GLY A 205 -6.57 3.11 -14.56
N GLU A 206 -5.42 3.75 -14.60
CA GLU A 206 -5.02 4.71 -15.62
C GLU A 206 -5.15 4.13 -17.04
N ALA A 207 -5.89 4.84 -17.90
CA ALA A 207 -6.12 4.45 -19.29
C ALA A 207 -4.80 4.40 -20.09
N GLY A 208 -4.72 3.51 -21.08
CA GLY A 208 -3.53 3.35 -21.92
C GLY A 208 -2.39 2.53 -21.29
N TYR A 209 -2.56 2.02 -20.08
CA TYR A 209 -1.60 1.15 -19.39
C TYR A 209 -2.19 -0.23 -19.08
N THR A 210 -1.36 -1.25 -19.16
CA THR A 210 -1.73 -2.62 -18.77
C THR A 210 -1.79 -2.77 -17.25
N THR A 211 -2.40 -3.85 -16.76
CA THR A 211 -2.44 -4.15 -15.31
C THR A 211 -1.04 -4.21 -14.71
N MET A 212 -0.09 -4.85 -15.40
CA MET A 212 1.31 -4.93 -14.95
C MET A 212 1.97 -3.55 -14.86
N GLU A 213 1.68 -2.66 -15.80
CA GLU A 213 2.19 -1.28 -15.78
C GLU A 213 1.55 -0.46 -14.65
N ARG A 214 0.24 -0.58 -14.45
CA ARG A 214 -0.50 0.10 -13.38
C ARG A 214 -0.01 -0.28 -11.99
N THR A 215 0.27 -1.57 -11.77
CA THR A 215 0.72 -2.06 -10.46
C THR A 215 2.22 -1.91 -10.22
N GLY A 216 3.04 -1.77 -11.27
CA GLY A 216 4.50 -1.72 -11.16
C GLY A 216 5.11 -0.33 -11.35
N VAL A 217 4.70 0.39 -12.40
CA VAL A 217 5.42 1.58 -12.89
C VAL A 217 4.55 2.82 -13.04
N ARG A 218 3.27 2.73 -12.68
CA ARG A 218 2.37 3.90 -12.62
C ARG A 218 1.99 4.21 -11.17
N PRO A 219 1.90 5.50 -10.80
CA PRO A 219 1.41 5.88 -9.49
C PRO A 219 -0.10 5.67 -9.41
N SER A 220 -0.62 5.48 -8.21
CA SER A 220 -2.07 5.38 -7.98
C SER A 220 -2.49 6.18 -6.75
N LEU A 221 -3.80 6.44 -6.63
CA LEU A 221 -4.42 7.03 -5.47
C LEU A 221 -5.64 6.16 -5.08
N ASP A 222 -5.66 5.72 -3.84
CA ASP A 222 -6.70 4.85 -3.31
C ASP A 222 -7.26 5.39 -2.00
N VAL A 223 -8.58 5.30 -1.84
CA VAL A 223 -9.28 5.61 -0.58
C VAL A 223 -9.31 4.34 0.26
N ASN A 224 -8.58 4.36 1.38
CA ASN A 224 -8.45 3.20 2.27
C ASN A 224 -9.53 3.17 3.35
N GLY A 225 -10.19 4.30 3.59
CA GLY A 225 -11.31 4.41 4.51
C GLY A 225 -12.02 5.73 4.32
N ILE A 226 -13.34 5.70 4.45
CA ILE A 226 -14.20 6.90 4.43
C ILE A 226 -15.30 6.70 5.47
N TRP A 227 -15.53 7.70 6.30
CA TRP A 227 -16.53 7.62 7.36
C TRP A 227 -17.08 9.00 7.73
N GLY A 228 -18.27 8.99 8.32
CA GLY A 228 -18.99 10.18 8.79
C GLY A 228 -20.50 10.00 8.65
N GLY A 229 -21.24 10.70 9.46
CA GLY A 229 -22.70 10.53 9.55
C GLY A 229 -23.09 9.38 10.48
N TYR A 230 -24.33 8.93 10.36
CA TYR A 230 -24.86 7.83 11.15
C TYR A 230 -24.62 6.49 10.45
N ILE A 231 -23.94 5.58 11.12
CA ILE A 231 -23.55 4.27 10.57
C ILE A 231 -24.09 3.09 11.37
N GLU A 232 -24.82 3.39 12.49
CA GLU A 232 -25.43 2.33 13.30
C GLU A 232 -26.74 1.83 12.69
N GLU A 233 -27.29 0.75 13.26
CA GLU A 233 -28.58 0.21 12.84
C GLU A 233 -29.71 1.23 12.96
N GLY A 234 -30.65 1.20 12.01
CA GLY A 234 -31.78 2.13 11.93
C GLY A 234 -31.48 3.37 11.11
N THR A 235 -32.24 4.46 11.35
CA THR A 235 -32.15 5.68 10.56
C THR A 235 -32.05 6.93 11.43
N LYS A 236 -31.16 7.87 11.04
CA LYS A 236 -31.15 9.24 11.57
C LYS A 236 -31.02 10.23 10.42
N THR A 237 -31.95 11.18 10.35
CA THR A 237 -31.97 12.24 9.33
C THR A 237 -31.05 13.39 9.75
N ILE A 238 -29.73 13.17 9.70
CA ILE A 238 -28.74 14.16 10.15
C ILE A 238 -27.91 14.75 8.99
N ILE A 239 -27.45 15.97 9.21
CA ILE A 239 -26.28 16.56 8.56
C ILE A 239 -25.16 16.40 9.58
N PRO A 240 -24.14 15.55 9.35
CA PRO A 240 -23.09 15.34 10.33
C PRO A 240 -22.22 16.58 10.52
N ALA A 241 -21.66 16.76 11.72
CA ALA A 241 -20.72 17.83 12.00
C ALA A 241 -19.40 17.67 11.25
N ARG A 242 -18.99 16.43 10.97
CA ARG A 242 -17.74 16.12 10.28
C ARG A 242 -17.80 14.81 9.48
N ALA A 243 -16.91 14.69 8.52
CA ALA A 243 -16.64 13.45 7.78
C ALA A 243 -15.15 13.36 7.46
N SER A 244 -14.62 12.15 7.39
CA SER A 244 -13.17 11.91 7.25
C SER A 244 -12.87 10.82 6.23
N ALA A 245 -11.67 10.87 5.66
CA ALA A 245 -11.14 9.79 4.82
C ALA A 245 -9.65 9.57 5.07
N LYS A 246 -9.21 8.33 4.84
CA LYS A 246 -7.81 7.93 4.72
C LYS A 246 -7.52 7.63 3.27
N ILE A 247 -6.44 8.19 2.77
CA ILE A 247 -6.08 8.15 1.34
C ILE A 247 -4.61 7.82 1.22
N SER A 248 -4.29 6.82 0.44
CA SER A 248 -2.91 6.48 0.10
C SER A 248 -2.61 6.76 -1.36
N MET A 249 -1.39 7.17 -1.65
CA MET A 249 -0.87 7.32 -2.99
C MET A 249 0.36 6.45 -3.14
N ARG A 250 0.31 5.48 -4.06
CA ARG A 250 1.50 4.70 -4.42
C ARG A 250 2.33 5.49 -5.42
N LEU A 251 3.62 5.59 -5.14
CA LEU A 251 4.55 6.44 -5.87
C LEU A 251 5.52 5.59 -6.69
N VAL A 252 5.99 6.16 -7.81
CA VAL A 252 6.96 5.51 -8.68
C VAL A 252 8.30 6.26 -8.66
N PRO A 253 9.39 5.68 -9.21
CA PRO A 253 10.72 6.32 -9.18
C PRO A 253 10.70 7.78 -9.57
N ASN A 254 11.53 8.56 -8.89
CA ASN A 254 11.68 10.02 -8.92
C ASN A 254 10.61 10.83 -8.18
N GLN A 255 9.47 10.25 -7.80
CA GLN A 255 8.51 10.96 -6.97
C GLN A 255 8.99 11.03 -5.51
N ASP A 256 9.01 12.23 -4.94
CA ASP A 256 9.28 12.46 -3.52
C ASP A 256 7.98 12.48 -2.73
N PHE A 257 7.85 11.58 -1.75
CA PHE A 257 6.61 11.41 -0.98
C PHE A 257 6.23 12.65 -0.17
N ARG A 258 7.20 13.46 0.27
CA ARG A 258 6.94 14.71 0.99
C ARG A 258 6.47 15.81 0.03
N LYS A 259 7.01 15.85 -1.19
CA LYS A 259 6.52 16.75 -2.24
C LYS A 259 5.07 16.40 -2.59
N ILE A 260 4.78 15.12 -2.80
CA ILE A 260 3.41 14.65 -3.12
C ILE A 260 2.44 14.97 -1.97
N ALA A 261 2.82 14.74 -0.71
CA ALA A 261 1.99 15.12 0.44
C ALA A 261 1.61 16.62 0.43
N LYS A 262 2.57 17.50 0.14
CA LYS A 262 2.33 18.95 0.04
C LYS A 262 1.43 19.32 -1.15
N LEU A 263 1.61 18.65 -2.30
CA LEU A 263 0.75 18.86 -3.47
C LEU A 263 -0.68 18.44 -3.17
N PHE A 264 -0.87 17.28 -2.56
CA PHE A 264 -2.17 16.78 -2.11
C PHE A 264 -2.83 17.76 -1.14
N GLU A 265 -2.16 18.15 -0.06
CA GLU A 265 -2.72 19.09 0.93
C GLU A 265 -3.15 20.41 0.29
N ARG A 266 -2.28 21.00 -0.51
CA ARG A 266 -2.56 22.26 -1.20
C ARG A 266 -3.78 22.15 -2.12
N TYR A 267 -3.83 21.08 -2.92
CA TYR A 267 -4.93 20.86 -3.86
C TYR A 267 -6.24 20.59 -3.12
N PHE A 268 -6.24 19.67 -2.15
CA PHE A 268 -7.44 19.30 -1.40
C PHE A 268 -8.05 20.50 -0.65
N ARG A 269 -7.22 21.39 -0.09
CA ARG A 269 -7.68 22.65 0.51
C ARG A 269 -8.20 23.63 -0.54
N ALA A 270 -7.59 23.69 -1.71
CA ALA A 270 -8.00 24.63 -2.75
C ALA A 270 -9.35 24.31 -3.40
N ILE A 271 -9.66 23.01 -3.56
CA ILE A 271 -10.96 22.59 -4.14
C ILE A 271 -12.10 22.53 -3.13
N ALA A 272 -11.81 22.68 -1.84
CA ALA A 272 -12.83 22.68 -0.79
C ALA A 272 -13.72 23.95 -0.85
N PRO A 273 -15.05 23.81 -0.76
CA PRO A 273 -15.93 24.98 -0.74
C PRO A 273 -15.78 25.74 0.58
N ARG A 274 -15.99 27.05 0.53
CA ARG A 274 -15.89 27.96 1.70
C ARG A 274 -16.88 27.63 2.84
N SER A 275 -17.89 26.82 2.56
CA SER A 275 -18.93 26.41 3.51
C SER A 275 -18.48 25.36 4.52
N VAL A 276 -17.28 24.83 4.40
CA VAL A 276 -16.68 23.85 5.32
C VAL A 276 -15.24 24.21 5.64
N LYS A 277 -14.72 23.64 6.74
CA LYS A 277 -13.29 23.64 7.06
C LYS A 277 -12.69 22.28 6.69
N VAL A 278 -11.45 22.30 6.23
CA VAL A 278 -10.71 21.07 5.87
C VAL A 278 -9.41 21.00 6.65
N ASP A 279 -9.22 19.88 7.37
CA ASP A 279 -7.93 19.51 7.94
C ASP A 279 -7.32 18.40 7.09
N VAL A 280 -6.02 18.49 6.84
CA VAL A 280 -5.26 17.52 6.04
C VAL A 280 -4.00 17.17 6.82
N ARG A 281 -3.81 15.89 7.09
CA ARG A 281 -2.67 15.37 7.87
C ARG A 281 -1.88 14.37 7.04
N PHE A 282 -0.58 14.57 7.00
CA PHE A 282 0.36 13.55 6.56
C PHE A 282 0.56 12.55 7.70
N LEU A 283 0.36 11.28 7.47
CA LEU A 283 0.55 10.24 8.48
C LEU A 283 1.94 9.61 8.37
N HIS A 284 2.25 9.02 7.23
CA HIS A 284 3.55 8.44 6.95
C HIS A 284 3.81 8.34 5.44
N GLY A 285 5.02 7.97 5.06
CA GLY A 285 5.38 7.73 3.68
C GLY A 285 6.82 7.24 3.53
N GLY A 286 7.11 6.66 2.38
CA GLY A 286 8.40 6.15 2.00
C GLY A 286 8.71 6.44 0.53
N ALA A 287 9.99 6.59 0.22
CA ALA A 287 10.43 6.77 -1.16
C ALA A 287 10.28 5.47 -1.95
N PRO A 288 9.99 5.52 -3.25
CA PRO A 288 10.13 4.38 -4.13
C PRO A 288 11.60 3.95 -4.20
N TYR A 289 11.83 2.69 -4.47
CA TYR A 289 13.16 2.10 -4.62
C TYR A 289 13.29 1.35 -5.94
N VAL A 290 14.45 1.46 -6.61
CA VAL A 290 14.83 0.71 -7.82
C VAL A 290 16.29 0.35 -7.75
#